data_0270529482f215ba0f16d7e4efde70a1
#
_entry.id   0270529482f215ba0f16d7e4efde70a1
#
_cell.length_a   1.000
_cell.length_b   1.000
_cell.length_c   1.000
_cell.angle_alpha   90.00
_cell.angle_beta   90.00
_cell.angle_gamma   90.00
#
_symmetry.space_group_name_H-M   'P 1'
#
loop_
_entity.id
_entity.type
_entity.pdbx_description
1 polymer ?
#
loop_
_entity_poly.entity_id
_entity_poly.type
_entity_poly.pdbx_seq_one_letter_code
_entity_poly.pdbx_strand_id
1 'polypeptide(L)'
;MTERFTGSFTQQEPIPDEGIEAALDVMRSGRLHRYNLAGDEVGETGLLEREFATYTGARYALAVASGGYAMSTALRAVGVRPGDHVLTNAFTLAPVPGAIASVGAVPVFVGVTEGLTIDLDDLAAKAGQAKVLMLSHMRGHLADMDHLMAICREAGVMVIEDCAHTMGAAWNGVPSGRHGLIGCYSTQTYKHMNSGEGGFLVTDDDEVMARAIMLSGSYMLYGRNGTVPPAEVFERVKYDTPNGSGRMDHLRA
;
A
#
# COMPACT_ATOMS: atom_id res chain seq x y z
N MET A 1 -5.46 40.24 -2.13
CA MET A 1 -6.40 39.54 -3.04
C MET A 1 -6.10 38.07 -2.89
N THR A 2 -7.05 37.27 -2.41
CA THR A 2 -6.91 35.82 -2.37
C THR A 2 -7.03 35.31 -3.80
N GLU A 3 -5.97 34.66 -4.32
CA GLU A 3 -6.05 33.97 -5.61
C GLU A 3 -7.18 32.95 -5.54
N ARG A 4 -8.12 33.05 -6.48
CA ARG A 4 -9.20 32.09 -6.59
C ARG A 4 -8.76 30.94 -7.47
N PHE A 5 -8.83 29.71 -6.96
CA PHE A 5 -8.61 28.52 -7.78
C PHE A 5 -9.59 28.51 -8.98
N THR A 6 -9.06 28.41 -10.19
CA THR A 6 -9.82 28.42 -11.46
C THR A 6 -9.71 27.10 -12.22
N GLY A 7 -8.95 26.11 -11.71
CA GLY A 7 -8.77 24.79 -12.31
C GLY A 7 -9.93 23.84 -12.01
N SER A 8 -9.83 22.63 -12.51
CA SER A 8 -10.72 21.51 -12.21
C SER A 8 -10.05 20.54 -11.24
N PHE A 9 -10.79 20.07 -10.23
CA PHE A 9 -10.30 19.00 -9.32
C PHE A 9 -10.16 17.65 -10.01
N THR A 10 -10.64 17.51 -11.24
CA THR A 10 -10.51 16.31 -12.07
C THR A 10 -9.58 16.52 -13.26
N GLN A 11 -8.82 17.63 -13.27
CA GLN A 11 -7.81 17.89 -14.28
C GLN A 11 -6.71 16.83 -14.17
N GLN A 12 -6.30 16.28 -15.31
CA GLN A 12 -5.19 15.34 -15.41
C GLN A 12 -3.94 16.08 -15.89
N GLU A 13 -2.81 15.83 -15.24
CA GLU A 13 -1.53 16.22 -15.79
C GLU A 13 -1.16 15.29 -16.95
N PRO A 14 -0.58 15.79 -18.05
CA PRO A 14 -0.10 14.93 -19.13
C PRO A 14 1.05 14.05 -18.62
N ILE A 15 1.14 12.84 -19.15
CA ILE A 15 2.30 11.98 -18.89
C ILE A 15 3.53 12.64 -19.52
N PRO A 16 4.66 12.75 -18.81
CA PRO A 16 5.91 13.30 -19.37
C PRO A 16 6.38 12.53 -20.61
N ASP A 17 7.04 13.22 -21.53
CA ASP A 17 7.52 12.62 -22.78
C ASP A 17 8.46 11.44 -22.51
N GLU A 18 9.30 11.51 -21.48
CA GLU A 18 10.18 10.42 -21.05
C GLU A 18 9.38 9.16 -20.64
N GLY A 19 8.27 9.35 -19.95
CA GLY A 19 7.37 8.26 -19.55
C GLY A 19 6.67 7.64 -20.76
N ILE A 20 6.27 8.48 -21.74
CA ILE A 20 5.67 8.00 -23.00
C ILE A 20 6.66 7.16 -23.79
N GLU A 21 7.90 7.62 -23.96
CA GLU A 21 8.94 6.86 -24.67
C GLU A 21 9.30 5.54 -23.97
N ALA A 22 9.43 5.54 -22.64
CA ALA A 22 9.65 4.32 -21.87
C ALA A 22 8.50 3.31 -22.07
N ALA A 23 7.24 3.76 -22.01
CA ALA A 23 6.08 2.92 -22.30
C ALA A 23 6.08 2.36 -23.73
N LEU A 24 6.48 3.17 -24.72
CA LEU A 24 6.62 2.74 -26.11
C LEU A 24 7.69 1.65 -26.25
N ASP A 25 8.82 1.77 -25.57
CA ASP A 25 9.89 0.77 -25.62
C ASP A 25 9.45 -0.56 -24.97
N VAL A 26 8.73 -0.50 -23.84
CA VAL A 26 8.10 -1.69 -23.24
C VAL A 26 7.14 -2.34 -24.22
N MET A 27 6.26 -1.59 -24.90
CA MET A 27 5.33 -2.11 -25.90
C MET A 27 6.03 -2.71 -27.11
N ARG A 28 7.08 -2.05 -27.64
CA ARG A 28 7.88 -2.55 -28.77
C ARG A 28 8.60 -3.84 -28.44
N SER A 29 9.06 -3.99 -27.18
CA SER A 29 9.72 -5.21 -26.69
C SER A 29 8.78 -6.41 -26.60
N GLY A 30 7.48 -6.18 -26.41
CA GLY A 30 6.47 -7.20 -26.09
C GLY A 30 6.61 -7.82 -24.69
N ARG A 31 7.58 -7.39 -23.87
CA ARG A 31 7.86 -7.94 -22.53
C ARG A 31 7.07 -7.20 -21.45
N LEU A 32 5.75 -7.29 -21.50
CA LEU A 32 4.86 -6.57 -20.61
C LEU A 32 4.79 -7.18 -19.19
N HIS A 33 4.92 -8.50 -19.08
CA HIS A 33 4.82 -9.22 -17.82
C HIS A 33 6.04 -8.97 -16.94
N ARG A 34 5.83 -8.56 -15.66
CA ARG A 34 6.89 -8.12 -14.74
C ARG A 34 8.08 -9.10 -14.57
N TYR A 35 7.90 -10.39 -14.80
CA TYR A 35 8.96 -11.41 -14.71
C TYR A 35 9.50 -11.87 -16.07
N ASN A 36 9.08 -11.22 -17.16
CA ASN A 36 9.65 -11.48 -18.50
C ASN A 36 10.93 -10.66 -18.67
N LEU A 37 11.98 -11.09 -17.98
CA LEU A 37 13.28 -10.44 -17.88
C LEU A 37 14.37 -11.35 -18.46
N ALA A 38 15.36 -10.75 -19.12
CA ALA A 38 16.52 -11.47 -19.65
C ALA A 38 17.66 -11.49 -18.60
N GLY A 39 18.22 -12.66 -18.31
CA GLY A 39 19.35 -12.79 -17.37
C GLY A 39 19.09 -12.11 -16.04
N ASP A 40 20.00 -11.22 -15.64
CA ASP A 40 19.95 -10.44 -14.39
C ASP A 40 19.33 -9.04 -14.58
N GLU A 41 18.58 -8.85 -15.65
CA GLU A 41 17.88 -7.59 -15.93
C GLU A 41 16.92 -7.22 -14.79
N VAL A 42 16.89 -5.93 -14.45
CA VAL A 42 15.85 -5.34 -13.61
C VAL A 42 14.90 -4.61 -14.54
N GLY A 43 13.65 -5.08 -14.65
CA GLY A 43 12.65 -4.43 -15.50
C GLY A 43 12.02 -3.22 -14.82
N GLU A 44 11.20 -2.45 -15.56
CA GLU A 44 10.60 -1.20 -15.12
C GLU A 44 9.90 -1.30 -13.76
N THR A 45 9.11 -2.36 -13.55
CA THR A 45 8.44 -2.56 -12.26
C THR A 45 9.43 -2.74 -11.11
N GLY A 46 10.57 -3.40 -11.35
CA GLY A 46 11.61 -3.57 -10.32
C GLY A 46 12.36 -2.26 -10.05
N LEU A 47 12.62 -1.44 -11.06
CA LEU A 47 13.21 -0.11 -10.92
C LEU A 47 12.28 0.79 -10.11
N LEU A 48 11.00 0.83 -10.47
CA LEU A 48 9.97 1.58 -9.76
C LEU A 48 9.88 1.18 -8.27
N GLU A 49 9.95 -0.11 -7.95
CA GLU A 49 9.96 -0.59 -6.56
C GLU A 49 11.17 -0.06 -5.78
N ARG A 50 12.37 -0.03 -6.38
CA ARG A 50 13.58 0.51 -5.75
C ARG A 50 13.47 2.01 -5.52
N GLU A 51 13.00 2.75 -6.51
CA GLU A 51 12.81 4.19 -6.41
C GLU A 51 11.76 4.54 -5.36
N PHE A 52 10.62 3.83 -5.36
CA PHE A 52 9.56 4.08 -4.39
C PHE A 52 9.97 3.72 -2.96
N ALA A 53 10.74 2.64 -2.75
CA ALA A 53 11.32 2.31 -1.47
C ALA A 53 12.27 3.43 -0.98
N THR A 54 13.11 3.95 -1.88
CA THR A 54 13.99 5.08 -1.58
C THR A 54 13.22 6.35 -1.24
N TYR A 55 12.18 6.67 -2.03
CA TYR A 55 11.34 7.84 -1.84
C TYR A 55 10.62 7.83 -0.49
N THR A 56 10.08 6.69 -0.08
CA THR A 56 9.37 6.53 1.19
C THR A 56 10.29 6.29 2.38
N GLY A 57 11.56 5.94 2.14
CA GLY A 57 12.50 5.50 3.17
C GLY A 57 12.20 4.10 3.72
N ALA A 58 11.41 3.29 3.00
CA ALA A 58 11.14 1.91 3.37
C ALA A 58 12.25 0.98 2.88
N ARG A 59 12.46 -0.15 3.59
CA ARG A 59 13.38 -1.19 3.10
C ARG A 59 12.82 -1.88 1.86
N TYR A 60 11.51 -2.05 1.80
CA TYR A 60 10.83 -2.78 0.74
C TYR A 60 9.63 -2.03 0.19
N ALA A 61 9.47 -2.08 -1.11
CA ALA A 61 8.26 -1.68 -1.82
C ALA A 61 7.85 -2.78 -2.81
N LEU A 62 6.57 -3.04 -2.91
CA LEU A 62 5.97 -3.97 -3.86
C LEU A 62 4.93 -3.24 -4.69
N ALA A 63 5.14 -3.16 -6.01
CA ALA A 63 4.18 -2.61 -6.94
C ALA A 63 3.09 -3.65 -7.29
N VAL A 64 1.84 -3.23 -7.17
CA VAL A 64 0.66 -4.11 -7.32
C VAL A 64 -0.41 -3.45 -8.19
N ALA A 65 -1.44 -4.22 -8.54
CA ALA A 65 -2.47 -3.81 -9.51
C ALA A 65 -3.35 -2.64 -9.05
N SER A 66 -3.46 -2.37 -7.75
CA SER A 66 -4.22 -1.23 -7.19
C SER A 66 -3.92 -1.02 -5.71
N GLY A 67 -4.26 0.16 -5.18
CA GLY A 67 -4.19 0.43 -3.74
C GLY A 67 -5.13 -0.49 -2.93
N GLY A 68 -6.31 -0.82 -3.46
CA GLY A 68 -7.22 -1.78 -2.83
C GLY A 68 -6.62 -3.18 -2.74
N TYR A 69 -5.89 -3.62 -3.78
CA TYR A 69 -5.15 -4.88 -3.75
C TYR A 69 -3.98 -4.84 -2.77
N ALA A 70 -3.28 -3.70 -2.66
CA ALA A 70 -2.22 -3.52 -1.65
C ALA A 70 -2.77 -3.74 -0.23
N MET A 71 -3.92 -3.11 0.09
CA MET A 71 -4.57 -3.24 1.40
C MET A 71 -5.01 -4.68 1.71
N SER A 72 -5.67 -5.37 0.77
CA SER A 72 -6.09 -6.76 0.97
C SER A 72 -4.88 -7.71 1.09
N THR A 73 -3.80 -7.43 0.35
CA THR A 73 -2.53 -8.16 0.46
C THR A 73 -1.87 -7.90 1.81
N ALA A 74 -1.86 -6.66 2.30
CA ALA A 74 -1.33 -6.30 3.60
C ALA A 74 -2.05 -7.06 4.74
N LEU A 75 -3.39 -7.08 4.72
CA LEU A 75 -4.19 -7.83 5.70
C LEU A 75 -3.83 -9.32 5.72
N ARG A 76 -3.72 -9.94 4.54
CA ARG A 76 -3.33 -11.35 4.44
C ARG A 76 -1.89 -11.58 4.89
N ALA A 77 -0.98 -10.68 4.56
CA ALA A 77 0.44 -10.80 4.92
C ALA A 77 0.66 -10.76 6.43
N VAL A 78 -0.13 -9.98 7.18
CA VAL A 78 -0.10 -9.96 8.64
C VAL A 78 -0.96 -11.05 9.30
N GLY A 79 -1.53 -11.96 8.50
CA GLY A 79 -2.22 -13.15 9.00
C GLY A 79 -3.70 -12.99 9.31
N VAL A 80 -4.37 -11.93 8.84
CA VAL A 80 -5.83 -11.78 8.96
C VAL A 80 -6.54 -12.91 8.21
N ARG A 81 -7.50 -13.54 8.86
CA ARG A 81 -8.29 -14.69 8.36
C ARG A 81 -9.77 -14.34 8.27
N PRO A 82 -10.56 -15.13 7.51
CA PRO A 82 -12.02 -15.00 7.51
C PRO A 82 -12.61 -15.09 8.93
N GLY A 83 -13.48 -14.12 9.26
CA GLY A 83 -14.10 -13.97 10.57
C GLY A 83 -13.32 -13.11 11.56
N ASP A 84 -12.05 -12.78 11.30
CA ASP A 84 -11.31 -11.85 12.15
C ASP A 84 -11.90 -10.44 12.08
N HIS A 85 -11.81 -9.71 13.18
CA HIS A 85 -12.16 -8.29 13.21
C HIS A 85 -10.96 -7.43 12.82
N VAL A 86 -11.23 -6.35 12.08
CA VAL A 86 -10.25 -5.32 11.70
C VAL A 86 -10.83 -3.94 12.01
N LEU A 87 -10.13 -3.17 12.85
CA LEU A 87 -10.52 -1.79 13.14
C LEU A 87 -10.30 -0.92 11.90
N THR A 88 -11.18 0.05 11.68
CA THR A 88 -11.01 1.08 10.65
C THR A 88 -11.83 2.31 10.99
N ASN A 89 -11.36 3.50 10.61
CA ASN A 89 -12.11 4.72 10.85
C ASN A 89 -13.32 4.85 9.91
N ALA A 90 -14.42 5.41 10.41
CA ALA A 90 -15.69 5.47 9.68
C ALA A 90 -15.67 6.45 8.49
N PHE A 91 -14.83 7.51 8.53
CA PHE A 91 -14.63 8.40 7.39
C PHE A 91 -13.54 7.83 6.47
N THR A 92 -13.97 7.13 5.44
CA THR A 92 -13.10 6.47 4.47
C THR A 92 -13.81 6.24 3.13
N LEU A 93 -13.09 5.74 2.13
CA LEU A 93 -13.67 5.29 0.84
C LEU A 93 -13.95 3.78 0.86
N ALA A 94 -14.87 3.37 -0.01
CA ALA A 94 -15.30 1.99 -0.16
C ALA A 94 -14.16 0.95 -0.33
N PRO A 95 -12.99 1.25 -0.97
CA PRO A 95 -11.89 0.30 -1.05
C PRO A 95 -11.33 -0.16 0.30
N VAL A 96 -11.41 0.64 1.36
CA VAL A 96 -10.89 0.28 2.68
C VAL A 96 -11.75 -0.81 3.34
N PRO A 97 -13.06 -0.62 3.63
CA PRO A 97 -13.88 -1.71 4.12
C PRO A 97 -14.02 -2.84 3.09
N GLY A 98 -13.92 -2.52 1.79
CA GLY A 98 -13.89 -3.52 0.72
C GLY A 98 -12.69 -4.45 0.79
N ALA A 99 -11.50 -3.94 1.09
CA ALA A 99 -10.29 -4.75 1.30
C ALA A 99 -10.47 -5.68 2.51
N ILE A 100 -11.02 -5.18 3.62
CA ILE A 100 -11.32 -5.98 4.82
C ILE A 100 -12.32 -7.11 4.48
N ALA A 101 -13.42 -6.77 3.82
CA ALA A 101 -14.43 -7.75 3.43
C ALA A 101 -13.90 -8.79 2.42
N SER A 102 -13.01 -8.36 1.49
CA SER A 102 -12.44 -9.25 0.47
C SER A 102 -11.56 -10.37 1.02
N VAL A 103 -11.02 -10.20 2.23
CA VAL A 103 -10.27 -11.24 2.94
C VAL A 103 -11.16 -12.06 3.89
N GLY A 104 -12.47 -11.79 3.87
CA GLY A 104 -13.45 -12.45 4.74
C GLY A 104 -13.47 -11.91 6.18
N ALA A 105 -12.76 -10.83 6.47
CA ALA A 105 -12.74 -10.20 7.78
C ALA A 105 -13.94 -9.25 7.98
N VAL A 106 -14.20 -8.89 9.22
CA VAL A 106 -15.32 -8.03 9.62
C VAL A 106 -14.79 -6.67 10.06
N PRO A 107 -15.19 -5.56 9.41
CA PRO A 107 -14.78 -4.24 9.84
C PRO A 107 -15.43 -3.84 11.16
N VAL A 108 -14.64 -3.32 12.09
CA VAL A 108 -15.08 -2.68 13.33
C VAL A 108 -14.81 -1.19 13.19
N PHE A 109 -15.87 -0.40 13.08
CA PHE A 109 -15.73 1.02 12.84
C PHE A 109 -15.36 1.78 14.13
N VAL A 110 -14.33 2.59 14.01
CA VAL A 110 -13.93 3.61 14.98
C VAL A 110 -14.51 4.95 14.55
N GLY A 111 -15.03 5.72 15.46
CA GLY A 111 -15.57 7.05 15.22
C GLY A 111 -14.56 8.01 14.62
N VAL A 112 -15.05 9.17 14.23
CA VAL A 112 -14.22 10.26 13.69
C VAL A 112 -14.56 11.57 14.42
N THR A 113 -13.57 12.43 14.54
CA THR A 113 -13.72 13.76 15.11
C THR A 113 -14.38 14.73 14.14
N GLU A 114 -14.74 15.93 14.59
CA GLU A 114 -15.18 17.02 13.70
C GLU A 114 -14.10 17.41 12.67
N GLY A 115 -12.81 17.16 12.99
CA GLY A 115 -11.68 17.35 12.07
C GLY A 115 -11.52 16.25 11.02
N LEU A 116 -12.46 15.30 10.95
CA LEU A 116 -12.46 14.18 10.00
C LEU A 116 -11.27 13.20 10.15
N THR A 117 -10.61 13.22 11.29
CA THR A 117 -9.61 12.23 11.68
C THR A 117 -10.24 11.17 12.58
N ILE A 118 -9.58 10.01 12.69
CA ILE A 118 -10.00 8.96 13.62
C ILE A 118 -10.11 9.51 15.05
N ASP A 119 -11.15 9.13 15.77
CA ASP A 119 -11.35 9.47 17.18
C ASP A 119 -10.47 8.54 18.03
N LEU A 120 -9.49 9.12 18.72
CA LEU A 120 -8.51 8.38 19.50
C LEU A 120 -9.08 7.82 20.81
N ASP A 121 -10.08 8.48 21.40
CA ASP A 121 -10.76 7.97 22.61
C ASP A 121 -11.59 6.73 22.25
N ASP A 122 -12.31 6.77 21.13
CA ASP A 122 -13.07 5.62 20.63
C ASP A 122 -12.13 4.49 20.15
N LEU A 123 -10.98 4.84 19.55
CA LEU A 123 -9.95 3.86 19.21
C LEU A 123 -9.44 3.14 20.47
N ALA A 124 -9.10 3.88 21.52
CA ALA A 124 -8.62 3.30 22.78
C ALA A 124 -9.67 2.36 23.39
N ALA A 125 -10.95 2.75 23.37
CA ALA A 125 -12.06 1.93 23.88
C ALA A 125 -12.29 0.64 23.07
N LYS A 126 -11.93 0.63 21.78
CA LYS A 126 -12.15 -0.49 20.84
C LYS A 126 -10.91 -1.32 20.53
N ALA A 127 -9.72 -0.85 20.90
CA ALA A 127 -8.45 -1.47 20.50
C ALA A 127 -8.35 -2.95 20.89
N GLY A 128 -8.97 -3.37 21.99
CA GLY A 128 -9.02 -4.78 22.40
C GLY A 128 -9.88 -5.69 21.52
N GLN A 129 -10.65 -5.16 20.56
CA GLN A 129 -11.58 -5.94 19.73
C GLN A 129 -10.93 -6.54 18.48
N ALA A 130 -9.72 -6.09 18.10
CA ALA A 130 -9.02 -6.59 16.92
C ALA A 130 -7.50 -6.54 17.10
N LYS A 131 -6.78 -7.26 16.23
CA LYS A 131 -5.32 -7.26 16.19
C LYS A 131 -4.74 -6.34 15.14
N VAL A 132 -5.58 -5.79 14.27
CA VAL A 132 -5.17 -4.94 13.14
C VAL A 132 -6.08 -3.71 13.07
N LEU A 133 -5.47 -2.56 12.88
CA LEU A 133 -6.13 -1.32 12.46
C LEU A 133 -5.74 -1.05 10.99
N MET A 134 -6.73 -0.98 10.11
CA MET A 134 -6.59 -0.41 8.77
C MET A 134 -6.96 1.08 8.88
N LEU A 135 -5.96 1.92 9.05
CA LEU A 135 -6.12 3.37 9.22
C LEU A 135 -6.22 4.05 7.86
N SER A 136 -7.33 4.72 7.57
CA SER A 136 -7.48 5.52 6.35
C SER A 136 -7.15 6.99 6.60
N HIS A 137 -6.15 7.51 5.90
CA HIS A 137 -5.82 8.94 5.84
C HIS A 137 -6.70 9.66 4.80
N MET A 138 -8.02 9.53 4.99
CA MET A 138 -9.01 10.01 4.04
C MET A 138 -8.86 11.50 3.74
N ARG A 139 -8.83 11.84 2.44
CA ARG A 139 -8.69 13.22 1.95
C ARG A 139 -7.44 13.97 2.43
N GLY A 140 -6.40 13.24 2.87
CA GLY A 140 -5.16 13.86 3.33
C GLY A 140 -5.14 14.26 4.80
N HIS A 141 -6.20 13.93 5.57
CA HIS A 141 -6.25 14.20 7.00
C HIS A 141 -5.42 13.16 7.75
N LEU A 142 -4.24 13.57 8.22
CA LEU A 142 -3.42 12.77 9.14
C LEU A 142 -3.94 12.95 10.57
N ALA A 143 -4.07 11.85 11.29
CA ALA A 143 -4.33 11.86 12.72
C ALA A 143 -3.06 12.26 13.52
N ASP A 144 -3.18 12.49 14.81
CA ASP A 144 -2.03 12.50 15.71
C ASP A 144 -1.44 11.08 15.76
N MET A 145 -0.44 10.85 14.91
CA MET A 145 0.16 9.53 14.74
C MET A 145 0.97 9.10 15.97
N ASP A 146 1.53 10.04 16.74
CA ASP A 146 2.28 9.71 17.95
C ASP A 146 1.35 9.09 19.00
N HIS A 147 0.20 9.73 19.22
CA HIS A 147 -0.80 9.25 20.18
C HIS A 147 -1.48 7.96 19.67
N LEU A 148 -1.88 7.91 18.39
CA LEU A 148 -2.46 6.71 17.77
C LEU A 148 -1.56 5.49 17.93
N MET A 149 -0.28 5.64 17.60
CA MET A 149 0.69 4.54 17.70
C MET A 149 0.97 4.13 19.15
N ALA A 150 0.86 5.06 20.11
CA ALA A 150 0.95 4.71 21.53
C ALA A 150 -0.23 3.82 21.95
N ILE A 151 -1.47 4.18 21.62
CA ILE A 151 -2.68 3.38 21.89
C ILE A 151 -2.54 1.98 21.25
N CYS A 152 -2.18 1.93 19.97
CA CYS A 152 -2.07 0.66 19.24
C CYS A 152 -0.97 -0.25 19.82
N ARG A 153 0.16 0.33 20.22
CA ARG A 153 1.27 -0.42 20.85
C ARG A 153 0.87 -1.01 22.19
N GLU A 154 0.20 -0.24 23.03
CA GLU A 154 -0.28 -0.70 24.34
C GLU A 154 -1.29 -1.84 24.20
N ALA A 155 -2.17 -1.76 23.21
CA ALA A 155 -3.17 -2.80 22.93
C ALA A 155 -2.65 -3.97 22.09
N GLY A 156 -1.42 -3.94 21.59
CA GLY A 156 -0.86 -4.94 20.69
C GLY A 156 -1.55 -5.00 19.32
N VAL A 157 -1.98 -3.84 18.81
CA VAL A 157 -2.64 -3.68 17.51
C VAL A 157 -1.62 -3.29 16.45
N MET A 158 -1.53 -4.05 15.37
CA MET A 158 -0.73 -3.71 14.19
C MET A 158 -1.47 -2.66 13.36
N VAL A 159 -0.74 -1.63 12.88
CA VAL A 159 -1.32 -0.56 12.06
C VAL A 159 -0.91 -0.75 10.61
N ILE A 160 -1.88 -0.76 9.71
CA ILE A 160 -1.74 -0.67 8.26
C ILE A 160 -2.32 0.69 7.85
N GLU A 161 -1.52 1.50 7.15
CA GLU A 161 -1.91 2.84 6.73
C GLU A 161 -2.41 2.83 5.28
N ASP A 162 -3.65 3.27 5.04
CA ASP A 162 -4.12 3.64 3.70
C ASP A 162 -3.68 5.06 3.38
N CYS A 163 -2.64 5.17 2.57
CA CYS A 163 -2.00 6.40 2.12
C CYS A 163 -2.44 6.83 0.72
N ALA A 164 -3.57 6.36 0.23
CA ALA A 164 -4.05 6.69 -1.12
C ALA A 164 -4.28 8.20 -1.36
N HIS A 165 -4.33 9.01 -0.30
CA HIS A 165 -4.48 10.46 -0.35
C HIS A 165 -3.35 11.24 0.35
N THR A 166 -2.28 10.58 0.77
CA THR A 166 -1.21 11.19 1.59
C THR A 166 0.20 10.91 1.08
N MET A 167 0.36 10.50 -0.18
CA MET A 167 1.70 10.37 -0.78
C MET A 167 2.43 11.72 -0.68
N GLY A 168 3.61 11.74 -0.05
CA GLY A 168 4.40 12.95 0.20
C GLY A 168 4.02 13.74 1.46
N ALA A 169 2.92 13.41 2.15
CA ALA A 169 2.60 13.99 3.45
C ALA A 169 3.44 13.35 4.56
N ALA A 170 3.61 14.09 5.67
CA ALA A 170 4.34 13.61 6.83
C ALA A 170 3.72 14.12 8.13
N TRP A 171 3.85 13.35 9.21
CA TRP A 171 3.57 13.74 10.59
C TRP A 171 4.88 13.78 11.37
N ASN A 172 5.20 14.95 11.96
CA ASN A 172 6.43 15.17 12.72
C ASN A 172 7.70 14.72 11.96
N GLY A 173 7.75 14.94 10.64
CA GLY A 173 8.88 14.58 9.78
C GLY A 173 8.93 13.11 9.35
N VAL A 174 8.04 12.26 9.84
CA VAL A 174 7.91 10.87 9.40
C VAL A 174 6.87 10.78 8.27
N PRO A 175 7.23 10.26 7.09
CA PRO A 175 6.28 10.14 5.97
C PRO A 175 5.06 9.28 6.33
N SER A 176 3.88 9.63 5.80
CA SER A 176 2.70 8.77 5.90
C SER A 176 2.99 7.41 5.27
N GLY A 177 2.48 6.34 5.88
CA GLY A 177 2.79 4.96 5.50
C GLY A 177 4.08 4.42 6.15
N ARG A 178 4.73 5.21 7.02
CA ARG A 178 5.95 4.82 7.75
C ARG A 178 5.79 4.83 9.27
N HIS A 179 4.60 5.13 9.77
CA HIS A 179 4.28 5.06 11.18
C HIS A 179 3.84 3.66 11.60
N GLY A 180 3.00 3.02 10.78
CA GLY A 180 2.54 1.65 10.96
C GLY A 180 3.53 0.60 10.46
N LEU A 181 3.10 -0.67 10.55
CA LEU A 181 3.87 -1.81 10.04
C LEU A 181 3.91 -1.83 8.51
N ILE A 182 2.82 -1.38 7.86
CA ILE A 182 2.65 -1.39 6.41
C ILE A 182 2.01 -0.08 5.96
N GLY A 183 2.55 0.52 4.88
CA GLY A 183 1.92 1.60 4.13
C GLY A 183 1.37 1.09 2.80
N CYS A 184 0.14 1.47 2.45
CA CYS A 184 -0.52 1.14 1.19
C CYS A 184 -0.82 2.42 0.41
N TYR A 185 -0.41 2.49 -0.87
CA TYR A 185 -0.59 3.65 -1.72
C TYR A 185 -1.35 3.28 -2.99
N SER A 186 -1.96 4.28 -3.61
CA SER A 186 -2.65 4.13 -4.89
C SER A 186 -2.02 5.03 -5.94
N THR A 187 -1.88 4.51 -7.16
CA THR A 187 -1.43 5.27 -8.34
C THR A 187 -2.52 5.34 -9.41
N GLN A 188 -3.79 5.17 -8.98
CA GLN A 188 -4.95 5.37 -9.83
C GLN A 188 -4.96 6.83 -10.35
N THR A 189 -5.43 7.06 -11.56
CA THR A 189 -5.37 8.31 -12.32
C THR A 189 -5.59 9.60 -11.51
N TYR A 190 -6.46 9.59 -10.50
CA TYR A 190 -6.74 10.78 -9.66
C TYR A 190 -5.87 10.89 -8.40
N LYS A 191 -4.76 10.15 -8.31
CA LYS A 191 -3.83 10.19 -7.18
C LYS A 191 -2.61 11.09 -7.50
N HIS A 192 -1.73 11.24 -6.52
CA HIS A 192 -0.51 12.06 -6.66
C HIS A 192 0.48 11.52 -7.70
N MET A 193 0.44 10.22 -7.96
CA MET A 193 1.15 9.56 -9.06
C MET A 193 0.09 8.87 -9.92
N ASN A 194 0.16 9.04 -11.24
CA ASN A 194 -0.81 8.50 -12.19
C ASN A 194 -0.16 7.42 -13.04
N SER A 195 -0.53 6.15 -12.80
CA SER A 195 -0.21 5.02 -13.68
C SER A 195 -1.47 4.40 -14.33
N GLY A 196 -2.57 5.15 -14.37
CA GLY A 196 -3.89 4.66 -14.77
C GLY A 196 -4.55 3.84 -13.66
N GLU A 197 -4.02 2.65 -13.39
CA GLU A 197 -4.34 1.79 -12.26
C GLU A 197 -3.05 1.24 -11.66
N GLY A 198 -2.98 1.19 -10.34
CA GLY A 198 -1.81 0.66 -9.63
C GLY A 198 -1.80 1.01 -8.16
N GLY A 199 -0.78 0.55 -7.47
CA GLY A 199 -0.53 0.87 -6.07
C GLY A 199 0.73 0.22 -5.55
N PHE A 200 1.07 0.55 -4.30
CA PHE A 200 2.23 0.00 -3.61
C PHE A 200 1.86 -0.49 -2.22
N LEU A 201 2.60 -1.48 -1.77
CA LEU A 201 2.74 -1.88 -0.39
C LEU A 201 4.18 -1.65 0.03
N VAL A 202 4.41 -0.94 1.13
CA VAL A 202 5.75 -0.72 1.69
C VAL A 202 5.83 -1.22 3.13
N THR A 203 6.98 -1.77 3.51
CA THR A 203 7.26 -2.22 4.88
C THR A 203 8.76 -2.39 5.10
N ASP A 204 9.18 -2.48 6.37
CA ASP A 204 10.54 -2.87 6.74
C ASP A 204 10.61 -4.32 7.23
N ASP A 205 9.47 -5.00 7.35
CA ASP A 205 9.38 -6.37 7.85
C ASP A 205 9.64 -7.38 6.74
N ASP A 206 10.62 -8.25 6.94
CA ASP A 206 11.06 -9.24 5.96
C ASP A 206 9.94 -10.26 5.66
N GLU A 207 9.25 -10.76 6.69
CA GLU A 207 8.24 -11.80 6.51
C GLU A 207 6.96 -11.25 5.87
N VAL A 208 6.53 -10.05 6.29
CA VAL A 208 5.39 -9.34 5.68
C VAL A 208 5.65 -9.13 4.19
N MET A 209 6.85 -8.64 3.82
CA MET A 209 7.17 -8.42 2.40
C MET A 209 7.26 -9.74 1.63
N ALA A 210 7.88 -10.77 2.18
CA ALA A 210 7.95 -12.07 1.51
C ALA A 210 6.55 -12.65 1.25
N ARG A 211 5.64 -12.60 2.24
CA ARG A 211 4.23 -13.00 2.07
C ARG A 211 3.51 -12.14 1.04
N ALA A 212 3.71 -10.83 1.06
CA ALA A 212 3.09 -9.91 0.09
C ALA A 212 3.52 -10.21 -1.35
N ILE A 213 4.82 -10.46 -1.58
CA ILE A 213 5.36 -10.85 -2.88
C ILE A 213 4.73 -12.16 -3.35
N MET A 214 4.64 -13.18 -2.49
CA MET A 214 4.00 -14.46 -2.81
C MET A 214 2.52 -14.27 -3.13
N LEU A 215 1.77 -13.54 -2.30
CA LEU A 215 0.36 -13.23 -2.49
C LEU A 215 0.08 -12.48 -3.80
N SER A 216 1.00 -11.60 -4.23
CA SER A 216 0.85 -10.86 -5.49
C SER A 216 0.95 -11.74 -6.74
N GLY A 217 1.49 -12.96 -6.59
CA GLY A 217 1.60 -13.92 -7.69
C GLY A 217 3.00 -14.01 -8.28
N SER A 218 4.01 -14.26 -7.45
CA SER A 218 5.41 -14.31 -7.89
C SER A 218 5.80 -15.58 -8.65
N TYR A 219 4.99 -16.64 -8.62
CA TYR A 219 5.30 -17.94 -9.26
C TYR A 219 6.71 -18.49 -8.90
N MET A 220 7.13 -18.33 -7.66
CA MET A 220 8.49 -18.64 -7.19
C MET A 220 9.62 -17.78 -7.83
N LEU A 221 9.27 -16.73 -8.59
CA LEU A 221 10.22 -15.78 -9.17
C LEU A 221 10.48 -14.58 -8.24
N TYR A 222 10.27 -14.76 -6.95
CA TYR A 222 10.32 -13.71 -5.94
C TYR A 222 11.66 -12.97 -5.89
N GLY A 223 12.78 -13.63 -6.19
CA GLY A 223 14.10 -12.99 -6.27
C GLY A 223 14.27 -11.97 -7.39
N ARG A 224 13.27 -11.85 -8.30
CA ARG A 224 13.27 -10.88 -9.41
C ARG A 224 12.51 -9.60 -9.14
N ASN A 225 12.04 -9.39 -7.92
CA ASN A 225 11.43 -8.11 -7.51
C ASN A 225 12.54 -7.05 -7.31
N GLY A 226 12.17 -5.77 -7.36
CA GLY A 226 13.10 -4.66 -7.19
C GLY A 226 13.73 -4.60 -5.81
N THR A 227 12.90 -4.86 -4.77
CA THR A 227 13.32 -4.98 -3.38
C THR A 227 12.85 -6.33 -2.85
N VAL A 228 13.76 -7.12 -2.27
CA VAL A 228 13.46 -8.48 -1.81
C VAL A 228 14.06 -8.78 -0.45
N PRO A 229 13.31 -9.43 0.45
CA PRO A 229 13.85 -10.02 1.66
C PRO A 229 14.88 -11.13 1.37
N PRO A 230 15.70 -11.51 2.37
CA PRO A 230 16.61 -12.64 2.27
C PRO A 230 15.90 -13.93 1.85
N ALA A 231 16.58 -14.77 1.06
CA ALA A 231 15.99 -15.99 0.48
C ALA A 231 15.44 -16.98 1.54
N GLU A 232 16.11 -17.05 2.69
CA GLU A 232 15.69 -17.92 3.82
C GLU A 232 14.33 -17.53 4.41
N VAL A 233 13.89 -16.28 4.24
CA VAL A 233 12.57 -15.82 4.68
C VAL A 233 11.50 -16.46 3.78
N PHE A 234 11.72 -16.47 2.47
CA PHE A 234 10.79 -17.12 1.52
C PHE A 234 10.67 -18.63 1.77
N GLU A 235 11.77 -19.30 2.16
CA GLU A 235 11.74 -20.72 2.48
C GLU A 235 10.75 -21.07 3.60
N ARG A 236 10.53 -20.15 4.55
CA ARG A 236 9.57 -20.33 5.65
C ARG A 236 8.12 -20.13 5.24
N VAL A 237 7.85 -19.30 4.22
CA VAL A 237 6.48 -18.83 3.92
C VAL A 237 5.94 -19.29 2.57
N LYS A 238 6.78 -19.80 1.67
CA LYS A 238 6.41 -20.07 0.27
C LYS A 238 5.35 -21.15 0.09
N TYR A 239 5.23 -22.09 1.00
CA TYR A 239 4.24 -23.16 0.92
C TYR A 239 2.95 -22.85 1.68
N ASP A 240 2.99 -21.89 2.60
CA ASP A 240 1.84 -21.48 3.42
C ASP A 240 1.12 -20.26 2.85
N THR A 241 1.68 -19.66 1.80
CA THR A 241 1.17 -18.41 1.24
C THR A 241 0.56 -18.69 -0.15
N PRO A 242 -0.75 -18.50 -0.33
CA PRO A 242 -1.40 -18.74 -1.62
C PRO A 242 -0.90 -17.77 -2.68
N ASN A 243 -0.78 -18.26 -3.92
CA ASN A 243 -0.37 -17.44 -5.05
C ASN A 243 -1.60 -16.76 -5.67
N GLY A 244 -1.72 -15.45 -5.50
CA GLY A 244 -2.77 -14.62 -6.11
C GLY A 244 -2.37 -14.10 -7.51
N SER A 245 -3.08 -13.08 -7.99
CA SER A 245 -2.74 -12.39 -9.24
C SER A 245 -3.08 -10.91 -9.13
N GLY A 246 -2.14 -10.12 -8.68
CA GLY A 246 -2.29 -8.67 -8.45
C GLY A 246 -1.01 -7.91 -8.73
N ARG A 247 -0.18 -8.43 -9.62
CA ARG A 247 1.07 -7.78 -10.03
C ARG A 247 0.80 -6.53 -10.84
N MET A 248 1.63 -5.52 -10.66
CA MET A 248 1.80 -4.46 -11.65
C MET A 248 2.64 -5.02 -12.83
N ASP A 249 2.29 -4.65 -14.04
CA ASP A 249 3.07 -4.96 -15.25
C ASP A 249 4.11 -3.86 -15.55
N HIS A 250 5.01 -4.09 -16.51
CA HIS A 250 6.04 -3.12 -16.89
C HIS A 250 5.49 -1.88 -17.57
N LEU A 251 4.33 -1.95 -18.23
CA LEU A 251 3.76 -0.82 -18.94
C LEU A 251 3.25 0.27 -18.00
N ARG A 252 2.81 -0.10 -16.78
CA ARG A 252 2.30 0.84 -15.77
C ARG A 252 3.38 1.35 -14.82
N ALA A 253 4.55 0.77 -14.86
CA ALA A 253 5.68 1.15 -14.04
C ALA A 253 6.42 2.33 -14.63
#